data_0123b5f43f639aeea065de6b83bffbe1
#
_entry.id   0123b5f43f639aeea065de6b83bffbe1
#
_cell.length_a   1.000
_cell.length_b   1.000
_cell.length_c   1.000
_cell.angle_alpha   90.00
_cell.angle_beta   90.00
_cell.angle_gamma   90.00
#
_symmetry.space_group_name_H-M   'P 1'
#
loop_
_entity.id
_entity.type
_entity.pdbx_description
1 polymer ?
#
loop_
_entity_poly.entity_id
_entity_poly.type
_entity_poly.pdbx_seq_one_letter_code
_entity_poly.pdbx_strand_id
1 'polypeptide(L)'
;MINKFLVLTASIALLLFNGNLISQTTLDYKDRVHPEISEKFMVVSQNYHATEVGYKILEKGGNAVDAAVAMGFALAVTLPRAGNLGGGGFMLLFDAKTKNLSTLDYRSAAPKLAKSSMYLTENGVVR
;
A
#
# COMPACT_ATOMS: atom_id res chain seq x y z
N MET A 1 22.10 63.14 3.01
CA MET A 1 20.70 63.30 2.55
C MET A 1 20.39 62.17 1.57
N ILE A 2 19.63 61.20 1.98
CA ILE A 2 19.19 60.10 1.08
C ILE A 2 18.20 60.69 0.09
N ASN A 3 18.47 60.48 -1.19
CA ASN A 3 17.68 61.05 -2.27
C ASN A 3 16.27 60.37 -2.27
N LYS A 4 15.25 61.14 -1.91
CA LYS A 4 13.86 60.67 -1.80
C LYS A 4 13.36 60.02 -3.09
N PHE A 5 13.93 60.41 -4.23
CA PHE A 5 13.64 59.80 -5.55
C PHE A 5 14.16 58.36 -5.65
N LEU A 6 15.31 58.08 -5.05
CA LEU A 6 15.92 56.75 -5.08
C LEU A 6 15.15 55.78 -4.19
N VAL A 7 14.61 56.26 -3.08
CA VAL A 7 13.78 55.43 -2.18
C VAL A 7 12.43 55.13 -2.82
N LEU A 8 11.83 56.08 -3.52
CA LEU A 8 10.55 55.89 -4.17
C LEU A 8 10.66 54.89 -5.35
N THR A 9 11.72 54.97 -6.14
CA THR A 9 11.95 54.02 -7.26
C THR A 9 12.27 52.62 -6.74
N ALA A 10 13.02 52.47 -5.66
CA ALA A 10 13.28 51.17 -5.06
C ALA A 10 12.01 50.53 -4.48
N SER A 11 11.12 51.34 -3.85
CA SER A 11 9.84 50.84 -3.36
C SER A 11 8.89 50.39 -4.45
N ILE A 12 8.85 51.09 -5.58
CA ILE A 12 8.05 50.73 -6.76
C ILE A 12 8.61 49.46 -7.41
N ALA A 13 9.92 49.31 -7.50
CA ALA A 13 10.55 48.09 -8.01
C ALA A 13 10.26 46.86 -7.13
N LEU A 14 10.24 47.07 -5.81
CA LEU A 14 9.89 45.98 -4.86
C LEU A 14 8.41 45.53 -4.96
N LEU A 15 7.51 46.48 -5.27
CA LEU A 15 6.09 46.20 -5.48
C LEU A 15 5.79 45.52 -6.81
N LEU A 16 6.66 45.73 -7.83
CA LEU A 16 6.52 45.05 -9.11
C LEU A 16 7.15 43.64 -9.13
N PHE A 17 7.97 43.32 -8.12
CA PHE A 17 8.51 41.97 -7.89
C PHE A 17 7.56 41.10 -7.05
N ASN A 18 6.24 41.27 -7.22
CA ASN A 18 5.30 40.23 -6.82
C ASN A 18 5.44 39.10 -7.83
N GLY A 19 6.55 38.36 -7.72
CA GLY A 19 6.66 37.08 -8.36
C GLY A 19 5.45 36.27 -7.95
N ASN A 20 4.66 35.86 -8.93
CA ASN A 20 3.61 34.86 -8.71
C ASN A 20 4.27 33.68 -8.01
N LEU A 21 4.14 33.60 -6.69
CA LEU A 21 4.33 32.38 -5.96
C LEU A 21 3.24 31.44 -6.48
N ILE A 22 3.50 30.81 -7.61
CA ILE A 22 2.72 29.66 -8.05
C ILE A 22 2.97 28.63 -6.98
N SER A 23 2.07 28.57 -6.00
CA SER A 23 1.97 27.45 -5.10
C SER A 23 1.78 26.24 -6.02
N GLN A 24 2.86 25.51 -6.27
CA GLN A 24 2.76 24.20 -6.89
C GLN A 24 1.90 23.38 -5.93
N THR A 25 0.69 23.07 -6.35
CA THR A 25 -0.12 22.08 -5.67
C THR A 25 0.68 20.80 -5.67
N THR A 26 1.17 20.40 -4.50
CA THR A 26 2.01 19.20 -4.28
C THR A 26 1.26 17.91 -4.63
N LEU A 27 -0.03 18.02 -4.96
CA LEU A 27 -0.90 16.93 -5.37
C LEU A 27 -1.55 17.30 -6.70
N ASP A 28 -1.05 16.70 -7.79
CA ASP A 28 -1.75 16.74 -9.06
C ASP A 28 -2.99 15.84 -8.95
N TYR A 29 -4.17 16.46 -8.87
CA TYR A 29 -5.45 15.76 -8.77
C TYR A 29 -5.80 14.95 -10.03
N LYS A 30 -5.05 15.14 -11.12
CA LYS A 30 -5.27 14.39 -12.37
C LYS A 30 -4.86 12.93 -12.24
N ASP A 31 -3.90 12.61 -11.35
CA ASP A 31 -3.42 11.25 -11.11
C ASP A 31 -4.06 10.61 -9.86
N ARG A 32 -5.14 11.19 -9.31
CA ARG A 32 -5.88 10.53 -8.25
C ARG A 32 -6.50 9.25 -8.76
N VAL A 33 -6.07 8.15 -8.17
CA VAL A 33 -6.78 6.88 -8.31
C VAL A 33 -8.18 7.08 -7.74
N HIS A 34 -9.19 7.10 -8.60
CA HIS A 34 -10.58 7.13 -8.15
C HIS A 34 -10.93 5.77 -7.53
N PRO A 35 -11.73 5.75 -6.46
CA PRO A 35 -12.16 4.50 -5.87
C PRO A 35 -13.00 3.71 -6.90
N GLU A 36 -12.65 2.46 -7.07
CA GLU A 36 -13.46 1.52 -7.84
C GLU A 36 -14.71 1.15 -7.02
N ILE A 37 -15.86 1.13 -7.66
CA ILE A 37 -17.14 0.80 -7.04
C ILE A 37 -17.69 -0.44 -7.73
N SER A 38 -18.12 -1.41 -6.93
CA SER A 38 -18.74 -2.63 -7.42
C SER A 38 -20.05 -2.91 -6.70
N GLU A 39 -21.07 -3.34 -7.44
CA GLU A 39 -22.39 -3.67 -6.89
C GLU A 39 -22.49 -5.10 -6.36
N LYS A 40 -21.69 -6.02 -6.87
CA LYS A 40 -21.81 -7.45 -6.55
C LYS A 40 -20.70 -7.97 -5.66
N PHE A 41 -19.47 -7.79 -6.09
CA PHE A 41 -18.29 -8.26 -5.36
C PHE A 41 -17.04 -7.48 -5.80
N MET A 42 -16.04 -7.42 -4.95
CA MET A 42 -14.76 -6.79 -5.24
C MET A 42 -13.62 -7.68 -4.77
N VAL A 43 -12.53 -7.66 -5.52
CA VAL A 43 -11.27 -8.35 -5.19
C VAL A 43 -10.11 -7.41 -5.44
N VAL A 44 -9.20 -7.34 -4.49
CA VAL A 44 -8.00 -6.51 -4.60
C VAL A 44 -6.78 -7.28 -4.11
N SER A 45 -5.69 -7.21 -4.85
CA SER A 45 -4.38 -7.68 -4.41
C SER A 45 -3.26 -6.82 -5.00
N GLN A 46 -2.04 -7.03 -4.55
CA GLN A 46 -0.87 -6.33 -5.08
C GLN A 46 -0.43 -6.78 -6.48
N ASN A 47 -1.06 -7.83 -7.01
CA ASN A 47 -0.70 -8.38 -8.31
C ASN A 47 -1.94 -8.60 -9.17
N TYR A 48 -1.91 -8.07 -10.39
CA TYR A 48 -3.03 -8.15 -11.33
C TYR A 48 -3.47 -9.60 -11.61
N HIS A 49 -2.54 -10.51 -11.87
CA HIS A 49 -2.89 -11.90 -12.19
C HIS A 49 -3.54 -12.60 -10.99
N ALA A 50 -3.08 -12.34 -9.77
CA ALA A 50 -3.71 -12.89 -8.57
C ALA A 50 -5.11 -12.31 -8.37
N THR A 51 -5.30 -11.00 -8.60
CA THR A 51 -6.62 -10.36 -8.55
C THR A 51 -7.57 -10.99 -9.57
N GLU A 52 -7.11 -11.21 -10.80
CA GLU A 52 -7.90 -11.87 -11.84
C GLU A 52 -8.34 -13.29 -11.46
N VAL A 53 -7.45 -14.05 -10.82
CA VAL A 53 -7.78 -15.40 -10.29
C VAL A 53 -8.90 -15.31 -9.26
N GLY A 54 -8.79 -14.41 -8.26
CA GLY A 54 -9.83 -14.22 -7.25
C GLY A 54 -11.16 -13.76 -7.86
N TYR A 55 -11.12 -12.86 -8.83
CA TYR A 55 -12.30 -12.40 -9.55
C TYR A 55 -13.03 -13.56 -10.24
N LYS A 56 -12.31 -14.41 -10.98
CA LYS A 56 -12.88 -15.59 -11.66
C LYS A 56 -13.53 -16.59 -10.70
N ILE A 57 -13.01 -16.71 -9.47
CA ILE A 57 -13.63 -17.56 -8.44
C ILE A 57 -14.99 -16.99 -8.01
N LEU A 58 -15.05 -15.68 -7.73
CA LEU A 58 -16.31 -15.03 -7.36
C LEU A 58 -17.33 -15.05 -8.52
N GLU A 59 -16.88 -14.84 -9.75
CA GLU A 59 -17.74 -14.90 -10.96
C GLU A 59 -18.39 -16.29 -11.14
N LYS A 60 -17.67 -17.35 -10.77
CA LYS A 60 -18.17 -18.74 -10.79
C LYS A 60 -19.06 -19.09 -9.59
N GLY A 61 -19.33 -18.16 -8.70
CA GLY A 61 -20.18 -18.35 -7.52
C GLY A 61 -19.46 -18.79 -6.26
N GLY A 62 -18.13 -18.76 -6.24
CA GLY A 62 -17.34 -18.94 -5.03
C GLY A 62 -17.54 -17.78 -4.05
N ASN A 63 -17.19 -17.99 -2.79
CA ASN A 63 -17.26 -16.99 -1.74
C ASN A 63 -15.93 -16.26 -1.55
N ALA A 64 -15.89 -15.29 -0.64
CA ALA A 64 -14.70 -14.48 -0.38
C ALA A 64 -13.50 -15.32 0.13
N VAL A 65 -13.76 -16.40 0.87
CA VAL A 65 -12.70 -17.30 1.35
C VAL A 65 -12.12 -18.11 0.18
N ASP A 66 -12.97 -18.62 -0.71
CA ASP A 66 -12.53 -19.34 -1.90
C ASP A 66 -11.64 -18.44 -2.78
N ALA A 67 -12.06 -17.17 -2.97
CA ALA A 67 -11.28 -16.20 -3.72
C ALA A 67 -9.94 -15.89 -3.03
N ALA A 68 -9.93 -15.69 -1.71
CA ALA A 68 -8.72 -15.41 -0.95
C ALA A 68 -7.71 -16.57 -1.01
N VAL A 69 -8.18 -17.82 -0.91
CA VAL A 69 -7.34 -19.02 -1.04
C VAL A 69 -6.74 -19.10 -2.43
N ALA A 70 -7.55 -18.96 -3.49
CA ALA A 70 -7.07 -19.02 -4.87
C ALA A 70 -6.04 -17.90 -5.16
N MET A 71 -6.29 -16.69 -4.66
CA MET A 71 -5.33 -15.57 -4.75
C MET A 71 -4.04 -15.86 -4.00
N GLY A 72 -4.11 -16.47 -2.82
CA GLY A 72 -2.93 -16.86 -2.04
C GLY A 72 -2.01 -17.80 -2.82
N PHE A 73 -2.56 -18.80 -3.50
CA PHE A 73 -1.79 -19.68 -4.39
C PHE A 73 -1.22 -18.94 -5.60
N ALA A 74 -1.99 -18.05 -6.20
CA ALA A 74 -1.50 -17.23 -7.32
C ALA A 74 -0.36 -16.30 -6.88
N LEU A 75 -0.49 -15.67 -5.71
CA LEU A 75 0.55 -14.80 -5.15
C LEU A 75 1.83 -15.54 -4.81
N ALA A 76 1.78 -16.82 -4.44
CA ALA A 76 2.96 -17.63 -4.21
C ALA A 76 3.86 -17.73 -5.47
N VAL A 77 3.27 -17.58 -6.66
CA VAL A 77 3.97 -17.58 -7.95
C VAL A 77 4.29 -16.16 -8.42
N THR A 78 3.31 -15.25 -8.35
CA THR A 78 3.41 -13.92 -8.96
C THR A 78 4.06 -12.87 -8.05
N LEU A 79 4.07 -13.11 -6.73
CA LEU A 79 4.66 -12.22 -5.73
C LEU A 79 5.33 -13.04 -4.60
N PRO A 80 6.30 -13.91 -4.89
CA PRO A 80 6.84 -14.88 -3.93
C PRO A 80 7.53 -14.24 -2.72
N ARG A 81 7.95 -12.99 -2.83
CA ARG A 81 8.58 -12.25 -1.72
C ARG A 81 7.60 -11.82 -0.62
N ALA A 82 6.29 -11.78 -0.90
CA ALA A 82 5.28 -11.26 0.03
C ALA A 82 4.03 -12.14 0.13
N GLY A 83 3.73 -13.00 -0.85
CA GLY A 83 2.61 -13.93 -0.84
C GLY A 83 3.13 -15.35 -1.03
N ASN A 84 3.25 -16.14 0.04
CA ASN A 84 3.92 -17.45 -0.03
C ASN A 84 3.24 -18.49 0.86
N LEU A 85 3.21 -19.74 0.39
CA LEU A 85 2.82 -20.89 1.22
C LEU A 85 3.86 -21.07 2.34
N GLY A 86 3.38 -21.26 3.57
CA GLY A 86 4.23 -21.31 4.75
C GLY A 86 4.63 -19.95 5.30
N GLY A 87 4.24 -18.86 4.66
CA GLY A 87 4.30 -17.53 5.22
C GLY A 87 3.25 -17.32 6.30
N GLY A 88 3.28 -16.16 6.95
CA GLY A 88 2.33 -15.78 8.00
C GLY A 88 1.46 -14.61 7.59
N GLY A 89 0.41 -14.37 8.38
CA GLY A 89 -0.50 -13.26 8.18
C GLY A 89 -1.61 -13.21 9.19
N PHE A 90 -2.58 -12.38 8.90
CA PHE A 90 -3.80 -12.24 9.68
C PHE A 90 -4.99 -12.27 8.74
N MET A 91 -6.10 -12.84 9.18
CA MET A 91 -7.35 -12.81 8.45
C MET A 91 -8.45 -12.26 9.35
N LEU A 92 -9.29 -11.42 8.77
CA LEU A 92 -10.54 -10.95 9.33
C LEU A 92 -11.67 -11.34 8.39
N LEU A 93 -12.63 -12.10 8.87
CA LEU A 93 -13.78 -12.58 8.11
C LEU A 93 -15.07 -12.12 8.77
N PHE A 94 -15.91 -11.41 8.02
CA PHE A 94 -17.27 -11.09 8.42
C PHE A 94 -18.25 -11.93 7.61
N ASP A 95 -19.03 -12.76 8.31
CA ASP A 95 -20.13 -13.50 7.71
C ASP A 95 -21.44 -12.71 7.84
N ALA A 96 -21.92 -12.20 6.71
CA ALA A 96 -23.13 -11.38 6.65
C ALA A 96 -24.42 -12.16 7.01
N LYS A 97 -24.44 -13.50 6.85
CA LYS A 97 -25.60 -14.32 7.18
C LYS A 97 -25.76 -14.51 8.69
N THR A 98 -24.66 -14.85 9.37
CA THR A 98 -24.66 -15.11 10.82
C THR A 98 -24.34 -13.86 11.64
N LYS A 99 -23.91 -12.76 10.96
CA LYS A 99 -23.41 -11.52 11.58
C LYS A 99 -22.18 -11.74 12.46
N ASN A 100 -21.46 -12.84 12.26
CA ASN A 100 -20.29 -13.18 13.02
C ASN A 100 -19.03 -12.59 12.38
N LEU A 101 -18.13 -12.12 13.25
CA LEU A 101 -16.78 -11.71 12.94
C LEU A 101 -15.82 -12.78 13.45
N SER A 102 -15.00 -13.32 12.56
CA SER A 102 -13.97 -14.30 12.90
C SER A 102 -12.59 -13.73 12.56
N THR A 103 -11.62 -14.04 13.41
CA THR A 103 -10.22 -13.66 13.21
C THR A 103 -9.35 -14.91 13.20
N LEU A 104 -8.36 -14.92 12.34
CA LEU A 104 -7.33 -15.96 12.30
C LEU A 104 -5.96 -15.29 12.36
N ASP A 105 -5.21 -15.61 13.41
CA ASP A 105 -3.81 -15.24 13.53
C ASP A 105 -2.95 -16.45 13.13
N TYR A 106 -2.27 -16.35 12.00
CA TYR A 106 -1.30 -17.35 11.53
C TYR A 106 0.08 -16.72 11.31
N ARG A 107 0.42 -15.74 12.16
CA ARG A 107 1.74 -15.11 12.14
C ARG A 107 2.82 -16.16 12.23
N SER A 108 3.80 -16.08 11.33
CA SER A 108 4.95 -16.97 11.34
C SER A 108 5.77 -16.83 12.64
N ALA A 109 6.24 -17.94 13.17
CA ALA A 109 7.12 -17.99 14.32
C ALA A 109 8.53 -18.38 13.87
N ALA A 110 9.53 -17.95 14.62
CA ALA A 110 10.91 -18.37 14.37
C ALA A 110 11.05 -19.89 14.55
N PRO A 111 11.92 -20.58 13.77
CA PRO A 111 12.24 -21.98 13.97
C PRO A 111 12.77 -22.23 15.39
N LYS A 112 12.50 -23.42 15.95
CA LYS A 112 12.94 -23.78 17.32
C LYS A 112 14.47 -23.68 17.53
N LEU A 113 15.24 -23.85 16.45
CA LEU A 113 16.70 -23.75 16.48
C LEU A 113 17.23 -22.34 16.17
N ALA A 114 16.35 -21.36 15.99
CA ALA A 114 16.75 -19.98 15.75
C ALA A 114 17.51 -19.43 16.97
N LYS A 115 18.63 -18.76 16.69
CA LYS A 115 19.46 -18.08 17.71
C LYS A 115 19.67 -16.63 17.27
N SER A 116 19.83 -15.73 18.23
CA SER A 116 20.12 -14.31 17.95
C SER A 116 21.40 -14.10 17.13
N SER A 117 22.34 -15.03 17.24
CA SER A 117 23.62 -14.99 16.52
C SER A 117 23.61 -15.65 15.14
N MET A 118 22.50 -16.22 14.66
CA MET A 118 22.47 -17.00 13.41
C MET A 118 22.85 -16.21 12.15
N TYR A 119 22.69 -14.90 12.18
CA TYR A 119 23.06 -13.97 11.11
C TYR A 119 24.35 -13.20 11.37
N LEU A 120 25.10 -13.59 12.41
CA LEU A 120 26.35 -12.96 12.76
C LEU A 120 27.53 -13.83 12.33
N THR A 121 28.66 -13.18 12.01
CA THR A 121 29.94 -13.83 11.91
C THR A 121 30.46 -14.17 13.31
N GLU A 122 31.57 -14.94 13.41
CA GLU A 122 32.21 -15.24 14.68
C GLU A 122 32.67 -13.98 15.44
N ASN A 123 32.94 -12.90 14.71
CA ASN A 123 33.32 -11.60 15.26
C ASN A 123 32.11 -10.69 15.58
N GLY A 124 30.87 -11.21 15.52
CA GLY A 124 29.67 -10.46 15.84
C GLY A 124 29.17 -9.46 14.76
N VAL A 125 29.74 -9.52 13.57
CA VAL A 125 29.32 -8.66 12.44
C VAL A 125 28.18 -9.34 11.68
N VAL A 126 27.21 -8.58 11.20
CA VAL A 126 26.11 -9.09 10.37
C VAL A 126 26.67 -9.63 9.05
N ARG A 127 26.24 -10.83 8.67
CA ARG A 127 26.62 -11.49 7.40
C ARG A 127 25.98 -10.82 6.20
#